data_ea6c720d058cef69345bb5b9e84eff6f
#
_entry.id   ea6c720d058cef69345bb5b9e84eff6f
#
_cell.length_a   1.000
_cell.length_b   1.000
_cell.length_c   1.000
_cell.angle_alpha   90.00
_cell.angle_beta   90.00
_cell.angle_gamma   90.00
#
_symmetry.space_group_name_H-M   'P 1'
#
loop_
_entity.id
_entity.type
_entity.pdbx_description
1 polymer ?
#
loop_
_entity_poly.entity_id
_entity_poly.type
_entity_poly.pdbx_seq_one_letter_code
_entity_poly.pdbx_strand_id
1 'polypeptide(L)'
;MSFLKMIRVRFGERVVVFRDGLPVELLKPGRYLRGAFGGGLEALRLSTRDTWVETAWLPEIARAGLLEGEALVLDLGDRERALVRVDGRYVGVRGKGVSAVWTVDRRVEVERFEIGFSLGRDREPDASRPSFRLDHPSLPLIVELPGARQELDVTLVPNGSVGLVYRDGRLLVELGELPAGLVAFWKGTGKFQVLAVDRREQVLDVSGQEILTADKVTLRVNTLVVYRVVDAGKAVSTVEAYGQALYRHTQLALRAVVGTRELEALLAGKDEVVRELEAMLVGRATELGLEVREAGIRDLILPGEMKEILNRVVAARKQAEAALVTRREETAAMRMQANTARIFESSPTLLKLRELEVLEKVAEKANLTVVLGDGGLADRVLKLV
;
A
#
# COMPACT_ATOMS: atom_id res chain seq x y z
N MET A 1 16.58 65.52 -44.99
CA MET A 1 15.30 64.81 -45.25
C MET A 1 14.70 64.39 -43.92
N SER A 2 13.53 64.87 -43.55
CA SER A 2 12.85 64.54 -42.33
C SER A 2 12.24 63.16 -42.52
N PHE A 3 12.84 62.14 -41.90
CA PHE A 3 12.22 60.75 -41.94
C PHE A 3 11.16 60.67 -40.89
N LEU A 4 9.93 61.03 -41.27
CA LEU A 4 8.75 60.75 -40.46
C LEU A 4 8.35 59.29 -40.67
N LYS A 5 8.34 58.47 -39.59
CA LYS A 5 7.89 57.11 -39.61
C LYS A 5 6.44 57.05 -39.09
N MET A 6 5.51 56.56 -39.90
CA MET A 6 4.14 56.32 -39.47
C MET A 6 4.04 54.96 -38.80
N ILE A 7 3.61 54.95 -37.55
CA ILE A 7 3.39 53.74 -36.74
C ILE A 7 1.87 53.56 -36.57
N ARG A 8 1.34 52.46 -37.08
CA ARG A 8 -0.03 52.09 -36.85
C ARG A 8 -0.08 50.95 -35.82
N VAL A 9 -0.78 51.17 -34.71
CA VAL A 9 -0.99 50.20 -33.63
C VAL A 9 -2.42 49.71 -33.74
N ARG A 10 -2.61 48.41 -33.84
CA ARG A 10 -3.92 47.79 -33.95
C ARG A 10 -4.54 47.56 -32.58
N PHE A 11 -5.84 47.30 -32.52
CA PHE A 11 -6.51 46.82 -31.33
C PHE A 11 -5.90 45.46 -30.89
N GLY A 12 -5.58 45.29 -29.62
CA GLY A 12 -4.89 44.12 -29.10
C GLY A 12 -3.36 44.17 -29.26
N GLU A 13 -2.78 45.33 -29.68
CA GLU A 13 -1.33 45.55 -29.77
C GLU A 13 -0.93 46.74 -28.91
N ARG A 14 0.33 46.75 -28.51
CA ARG A 14 1.09 47.87 -27.97
C ARG A 14 2.40 47.96 -28.71
N VAL A 15 2.92 49.15 -28.88
CA VAL A 15 4.21 49.34 -29.52
C VAL A 15 5.12 50.17 -28.62
N VAL A 16 6.24 49.58 -28.23
CA VAL A 16 7.31 50.28 -27.52
C VAL A 16 8.20 50.93 -28.54
N VAL A 17 8.39 52.25 -28.42
CA VAL A 17 9.30 53.02 -29.25
C VAL A 17 10.61 53.15 -28.53
N PHE A 18 11.71 52.80 -29.22
CA PHE A 18 13.09 52.96 -28.77
C PHE A 18 13.73 54.12 -29.52
N ARG A 19 14.52 54.86 -28.78
CA ARG A 19 15.40 55.90 -29.37
C ARG A 19 16.79 55.64 -28.82
N ASP A 20 17.74 55.46 -29.72
CA ASP A 20 19.13 55.16 -29.39
C ASP A 20 19.28 53.97 -28.42
N GLY A 21 18.45 52.92 -28.63
CA GLY A 21 18.44 51.69 -27.81
C GLY A 21 17.69 51.82 -26.48
N LEU A 22 17.16 53.00 -26.13
CA LEU A 22 16.41 53.20 -24.89
C LEU A 22 14.90 53.23 -25.15
N PRO A 23 14.08 52.55 -24.35
CA PRO A 23 12.61 52.60 -24.46
C PRO A 23 12.10 53.96 -23.96
N VAL A 24 11.36 54.68 -24.80
CA VAL A 24 10.92 56.07 -24.50
C VAL A 24 9.43 56.22 -24.43
N GLU A 25 8.65 55.41 -25.13
CA GLU A 25 7.20 55.57 -25.19
C GLU A 25 6.48 54.22 -25.46
N LEU A 26 5.32 54.02 -24.82
CA LEU A 26 4.40 52.95 -25.15
C LEU A 26 3.18 53.48 -25.89
N LEU A 27 3.02 53.11 -27.15
CA LEU A 27 1.91 53.56 -27.98
C LEU A 27 0.72 52.59 -27.82
N LYS A 28 -0.45 53.16 -27.55
CA LYS A 28 -1.74 52.48 -27.50
C LYS A 28 -2.34 52.34 -28.91
N PRO A 29 -3.45 51.62 -29.13
CA PRO A 29 -4.11 51.54 -30.43
C PRO A 29 -4.36 52.89 -31.04
N GLY A 30 -3.90 53.10 -32.33
CA GLY A 30 -3.98 54.38 -33.00
C GLY A 30 -3.01 54.51 -34.16
N ARG A 31 -2.93 55.75 -34.70
CA ARG A 31 -1.98 56.10 -35.74
C ARG A 31 -1.08 57.20 -35.23
N TYR A 32 0.22 56.99 -35.32
CA TYR A 32 1.22 57.91 -34.77
C TYR A 32 2.25 58.25 -35.82
N LEU A 33 2.65 59.52 -35.83
CA LEU A 33 3.72 59.97 -36.65
C LEU A 33 4.92 60.36 -35.74
N ARG A 34 6.07 59.72 -35.94
CA ARG A 34 7.26 59.94 -35.12
C ARG A 34 8.43 60.30 -36.01
N GLY A 35 9.15 61.37 -35.64
CA GLY A 35 10.35 61.85 -36.34
C GLY A 35 11.57 61.04 -35.91
N ALA A 36 12.36 60.60 -36.90
CA ALA A 36 13.66 59.98 -36.69
C ALA A 36 14.75 61.01 -36.86
N PHE A 37 14.81 61.98 -35.94
CA PHE A 37 15.89 62.95 -35.93
C PHE A 37 17.06 62.45 -35.11
N GLY A 38 18.22 62.27 -35.71
CA GLY A 38 19.51 62.10 -35.04
C GLY A 38 19.82 60.73 -34.43
N GLY A 39 18.92 59.77 -34.47
CA GLY A 39 19.13 58.43 -33.90
C GLY A 39 18.21 57.41 -34.48
N GLY A 40 18.53 56.10 -34.35
CA GLY A 40 17.72 54.98 -34.83
C GLY A 40 16.40 54.90 -34.07
N LEU A 41 15.27 55.13 -34.77
CA LEU A 41 13.93 54.89 -34.23
C LEU A 41 13.53 53.42 -34.48
N GLU A 42 13.48 52.61 -33.43
CA GLU A 42 13.03 51.27 -33.48
C GLU A 42 11.64 51.11 -32.82
N ALA A 43 10.84 50.15 -33.25
CA ALA A 43 9.52 49.94 -32.75
C ALA A 43 9.30 48.44 -32.50
N LEU A 44 9.13 48.09 -31.24
CA LEU A 44 8.82 46.72 -30.80
C LEU A 44 7.32 46.56 -30.63
N ARG A 45 6.73 45.58 -31.33
CA ARG A 45 5.32 45.26 -31.21
C ARG A 45 5.11 44.20 -30.17
N LEU A 46 4.18 44.44 -29.27
CA LEU A 46 3.75 43.53 -28.21
C LEU A 46 2.26 43.22 -28.36
N SER A 47 1.87 41.97 -28.21
CA SER A 47 0.47 41.54 -28.23
C SER A 47 -0.12 41.59 -26.83
N THR A 48 -1.25 42.31 -26.68
CA THR A 48 -2.00 42.29 -25.42
C THR A 48 -2.99 41.09 -25.34
N ARG A 49 -3.07 40.28 -26.41
CA ARG A 49 -3.86 39.05 -26.42
C ARG A 49 -3.21 37.95 -25.60
N ASP A 50 -1.88 37.98 -25.58
CA ASP A 50 -1.07 37.09 -24.74
C ASP A 50 -1.27 37.46 -23.27
N THR A 51 -1.06 36.53 -22.39
CA THR A 51 -1.16 36.78 -20.94
C THR A 51 0.04 37.57 -20.45
N TRP A 52 1.21 37.20 -20.93
CA TRP A 52 2.50 37.74 -20.48
C TRP A 52 3.08 38.74 -21.49
N VAL A 53 3.82 39.71 -20.97
CA VAL A 53 4.63 40.58 -21.80
C VAL A 53 5.94 39.86 -22.12
N GLU A 54 6.02 39.28 -23.31
CA GLU A 54 7.17 38.46 -23.72
C GLU A 54 8.12 39.32 -24.59
N THR A 55 9.20 39.79 -24.00
CA THR A 55 10.26 40.48 -24.69
C THR A 55 11.57 40.44 -23.89
N ALA A 56 12.70 40.37 -24.58
CA ALA A 56 14.01 40.48 -23.96
C ALA A 56 14.27 41.85 -23.30
N TRP A 57 13.55 42.89 -23.75
CA TRP A 57 13.67 44.27 -23.25
C TRP A 57 12.74 44.58 -22.06
N LEU A 58 12.09 43.55 -21.49
CA LEU A 58 11.14 43.74 -20.40
C LEU A 58 11.73 44.47 -19.19
N PRO A 59 12.96 44.17 -18.72
CA PRO A 59 13.55 44.88 -17.57
C PRO A 59 13.74 46.37 -17.83
N GLU A 60 14.17 46.76 -19.05
CA GLU A 60 14.38 48.15 -19.44
C GLU A 60 13.06 48.90 -19.58
N ILE A 61 12.07 48.27 -20.20
CA ILE A 61 10.71 48.84 -20.37
C ILE A 61 10.04 49.05 -19.03
N ALA A 62 10.19 48.08 -18.10
CA ALA A 62 9.63 48.17 -16.75
C ALA A 62 10.30 49.27 -15.93
N ARG A 63 11.64 49.39 -15.97
CA ARG A 63 12.39 50.49 -15.32
C ARG A 63 12.01 51.85 -15.83
N ALA A 64 11.71 51.97 -17.13
CA ALA A 64 11.24 53.22 -17.73
C ALA A 64 9.77 53.57 -17.34
N GLY A 65 9.07 52.74 -16.57
CA GLY A 65 7.69 52.96 -16.14
C GLY A 65 6.65 52.90 -17.26
N LEU A 66 7.03 52.44 -18.46
CA LEU A 66 6.16 52.48 -19.63
C LEU A 66 4.96 51.50 -19.57
N LEU A 67 4.99 50.56 -18.67
CA LEU A 67 3.90 49.56 -18.48
C LEU A 67 2.86 50.00 -17.43
N GLU A 68 3.04 51.16 -16.80
CA GLU A 68 2.09 51.64 -15.78
C GLU A 68 0.67 51.78 -16.34
N GLY A 69 -0.29 51.18 -15.65
CA GLY A 69 -1.72 51.15 -16.06
C GLY A 69 -2.04 50.24 -17.25
N GLU A 70 -1.06 49.57 -17.85
CA GLU A 70 -1.26 48.65 -18.97
C GLU A 70 -0.89 47.21 -18.62
N ALA A 71 0.10 47.01 -17.73
CA ALA A 71 0.50 45.73 -17.25
C ALA A 71 0.94 45.80 -15.79
N LEU A 72 0.73 44.71 -15.05
CA LEU A 72 1.27 44.51 -13.71
C LEU A 72 2.69 43.97 -13.84
N VAL A 73 3.68 44.75 -13.42
CA VAL A 73 5.08 44.34 -13.38
C VAL A 73 5.36 43.63 -12.06
N LEU A 74 5.92 42.43 -12.15
CA LEU A 74 6.39 41.61 -11.04
C LEU A 74 7.90 41.63 -11.06
N ASP A 75 8.53 42.35 -10.16
CA ASP A 75 9.96 42.27 -9.89
C ASP A 75 10.14 41.43 -8.64
N LEU A 76 10.64 40.20 -8.82
CA LEU A 76 10.74 39.20 -7.78
C LEU A 76 12.20 38.97 -7.40
N GLY A 77 12.50 39.13 -6.14
CA GLY A 77 13.80 38.84 -5.56
C GLY A 77 14.15 37.33 -5.56
N ASP A 78 15.38 37.04 -5.16
CA ASP A 78 15.89 35.65 -5.14
C ASP A 78 15.01 34.70 -4.29
N ARG A 79 14.41 35.20 -3.22
CA ARG A 79 13.55 34.45 -2.29
C ARG A 79 12.07 34.66 -2.53
N GLU A 80 11.70 35.30 -3.61
CA GLU A 80 10.29 35.56 -3.91
C GLU A 80 9.82 34.68 -5.07
N ARG A 81 8.59 34.21 -4.94
CA ARG A 81 7.85 33.48 -5.99
C ARG A 81 6.45 34.07 -6.08
N ALA A 82 5.88 33.98 -7.26
CA ALA A 82 4.54 34.49 -7.48
C ALA A 82 3.68 33.46 -8.23
N LEU A 83 2.47 33.26 -7.76
CA LEU A 83 1.41 32.55 -8.45
C LEU A 83 0.43 33.59 -9.00
N VAL A 84 0.23 33.58 -10.30
CA VAL A 84 -0.55 34.63 -10.99
C VAL A 84 -1.88 34.03 -11.45
N ARG A 85 -2.93 34.83 -11.18
CA ARG A 85 -4.31 34.53 -11.57
C ARG A 85 -4.83 35.67 -12.46
N VAL A 86 -5.44 35.31 -13.58
CA VAL A 86 -6.08 36.26 -14.50
C VAL A 86 -7.54 35.85 -14.65
N ASP A 87 -8.47 36.77 -14.39
CA ASP A 87 -9.92 36.54 -14.44
C ASP A 87 -10.34 35.28 -13.67
N GLY A 88 -9.75 35.09 -12.47
CA GLY A 88 -10.00 33.98 -11.57
C GLY A 88 -9.32 32.66 -11.96
N ARG A 89 -8.52 32.59 -13.02
CA ARG A 89 -7.81 31.38 -13.48
C ARG A 89 -6.31 31.50 -13.27
N TYR A 90 -5.69 30.48 -12.76
CA TYR A 90 -4.23 30.40 -12.66
C TYR A 90 -3.59 30.35 -14.03
N VAL A 91 -2.60 31.20 -14.28
CA VAL A 91 -1.93 31.35 -15.58
C VAL A 91 -0.43 31.05 -15.55
N GLY A 92 0.18 30.97 -14.37
CA GLY A 92 1.58 30.58 -14.24
C GLY A 92 2.17 30.83 -12.87
N VAL A 93 3.31 30.17 -12.67
CA VAL A 93 4.22 30.40 -11.54
C VAL A 93 5.41 31.20 -12.07
N ARG A 94 5.87 32.19 -11.32
CA ARG A 94 7.03 32.99 -11.66
C ARG A 94 8.07 32.98 -10.53
N GLY A 95 9.31 32.79 -10.91
CA GLY A 95 10.46 32.87 -10.03
C GLY A 95 11.12 34.25 -10.09
N LYS A 96 12.35 34.29 -9.59
CA LYS A 96 13.15 35.52 -9.55
C LYS A 96 13.27 36.21 -10.91
N GLY A 97 13.32 37.55 -10.86
CA GLY A 97 13.48 38.43 -12.04
C GLY A 97 12.21 39.18 -12.37
N VAL A 98 12.28 39.91 -13.48
CA VAL A 98 11.21 40.80 -13.94
C VAL A 98 10.28 40.02 -14.87
N SER A 99 9.00 39.99 -14.55
CA SER A 99 7.95 39.53 -15.44
C SER A 99 6.78 40.52 -15.44
N ALA A 100 5.96 40.52 -16.47
CA ALA A 100 4.80 41.41 -16.52
C ALA A 100 3.57 40.71 -17.15
N VAL A 101 2.40 41.02 -16.62
CA VAL A 101 1.12 40.51 -17.08
C VAL A 101 0.24 41.66 -17.54
N TRP A 102 -0.34 41.54 -18.72
CA TRP A 102 -1.27 42.55 -19.23
C TRP A 102 -2.51 42.66 -18.33
N THR A 103 -2.83 43.91 -17.93
CA THR A 103 -4.03 44.22 -17.12
C THR A 103 -5.12 44.86 -17.96
N VAL A 104 -4.88 45.05 -19.28
CA VAL A 104 -5.87 45.61 -20.20
C VAL A 104 -7.10 44.71 -20.29
N ASP A 105 -8.23 45.23 -19.82
CA ASP A 105 -9.51 44.53 -19.79
C ASP A 105 -9.49 43.17 -19.01
N ARG A 106 -8.55 43.02 -18.08
CA ARG A 106 -8.36 41.79 -17.29
C ARG A 106 -8.15 42.10 -15.82
N ARG A 107 -8.70 41.25 -14.96
CA ARG A 107 -8.42 41.29 -13.52
C ARG A 107 -7.26 40.37 -13.20
N VAL A 108 -6.17 40.93 -12.71
CA VAL A 108 -4.96 40.21 -12.33
C VAL A 108 -4.83 40.19 -10.82
N GLU A 109 -4.66 39.01 -10.26
CA GLU A 109 -4.39 38.76 -8.84
C GLU A 109 -3.06 38.01 -8.72
N VAL A 110 -2.27 38.35 -7.70
CA VAL A 110 -0.95 37.78 -7.48
C VAL A 110 -0.83 37.34 -6.04
N GLU A 111 -0.54 36.07 -5.85
CA GLU A 111 -0.16 35.49 -4.57
C GLU A 111 1.37 35.43 -4.52
N ARG A 112 1.99 36.11 -3.56
CA ARG A 112 3.43 36.12 -3.37
C ARG A 112 3.82 35.16 -2.25
N PHE A 113 4.90 34.42 -2.48
CA PHE A 113 5.48 33.48 -1.52
C PHE A 113 6.94 33.88 -1.25
N GLU A 114 7.29 33.99 0.01
CA GLU A 114 8.68 34.07 0.41
C GLU A 114 9.21 32.66 0.62
N ILE A 115 10.24 32.28 -0.15
CA ILE A 115 10.85 30.97 -0.06
C ILE A 115 12.08 30.98 0.84
N GLY A 116 12.19 29.94 1.65
CA GLY A 116 13.33 29.77 2.54
C GLY A 116 13.18 28.51 3.35
N PHE A 117 14.27 28.03 3.93
CA PHE A 117 14.21 26.92 4.85
C PHE A 117 14.04 27.44 6.28
N SER A 118 12.88 27.25 6.84
CA SER A 118 12.60 27.48 8.27
C SER A 118 11.83 26.26 8.79
N LEU A 119 12.42 25.56 9.77
CA LEU A 119 11.72 24.60 10.61
C LEU A 119 11.18 25.39 11.82
N GLY A 120 10.01 25.99 11.64
CA GLY A 120 9.29 26.57 12.79
C GLY A 120 8.90 25.48 13.77
N ARG A 121 9.15 25.71 15.07
CA ARG A 121 8.72 24.77 16.12
C ARG A 121 7.19 24.70 16.27
N ASP A 122 6.47 25.64 15.66
CA ASP A 122 5.02 25.73 15.76
C ASP A 122 4.38 25.21 14.48
N ARG A 123 3.48 24.26 14.62
CA ARG A 123 2.77 23.55 13.54
C ARG A 123 1.76 24.40 12.75
N GLU A 124 1.59 25.69 13.07
CA GLU A 124 0.70 26.57 12.34
C GLU A 124 1.40 27.16 11.11
N PRO A 125 0.76 27.08 9.93
CA PRO A 125 1.27 27.74 8.72
C PRO A 125 1.12 29.25 8.89
N ASP A 126 2.16 29.90 9.32
CA ASP A 126 2.25 31.35 9.32
C ASP A 126 2.66 31.79 7.91
N ALA A 127 1.73 32.40 7.18
CA ALA A 127 1.96 32.89 5.82
C ALA A 127 3.07 33.98 5.73
N SER A 128 3.51 34.52 6.86
CA SER A 128 4.57 35.52 6.96
C SER A 128 5.97 34.93 7.04
N ARG A 129 6.11 33.58 7.15
CA ARG A 129 7.40 32.93 7.26
C ARG A 129 7.86 32.31 5.96
N PRO A 130 9.16 32.35 5.63
CA PRO A 130 9.71 31.71 4.45
C PRO A 130 9.38 30.21 4.46
N SER A 131 8.76 29.71 3.41
CA SER A 131 8.38 28.30 3.27
C SER A 131 9.25 27.60 2.21
N PHE A 132 9.66 26.38 2.52
CA PHE A 132 10.32 25.52 1.54
C PHE A 132 9.33 24.62 0.79
N ARG A 133 8.08 24.55 1.24
CA ARG A 133 7.01 23.74 0.66
C ARG A 133 5.87 24.62 0.19
N LEU A 134 5.33 24.31 -0.97
CA LEU A 134 4.09 24.91 -1.44
C LEU A 134 2.91 24.08 -0.90
N ASP A 135 2.21 24.66 0.08
CA ASP A 135 0.99 24.11 0.64
C ASP A 135 -0.19 24.92 0.11
N HIS A 136 -0.84 24.41 -0.93
CA HIS A 136 -1.90 25.13 -1.60
C HIS A 136 -3.04 24.17 -2.01
N PRO A 137 -4.33 24.51 -1.77
CA PRO A 137 -5.46 23.65 -2.10
C PRO A 137 -5.54 23.26 -3.58
N SER A 138 -5.10 24.16 -4.46
CA SER A 138 -5.07 23.94 -5.91
C SER A 138 -3.73 23.39 -6.43
N LEU A 139 -2.90 22.78 -5.58
CA LEU A 139 -1.60 22.25 -5.96
C LEU A 139 -1.64 21.36 -7.23
N PRO A 140 -2.61 20.46 -7.41
CA PRO A 140 -2.69 19.64 -8.63
C PRO A 140 -2.83 20.46 -9.92
N LEU A 141 -3.48 21.63 -9.86
CA LEU A 141 -3.60 22.54 -11.00
C LEU A 141 -2.33 23.36 -11.19
N ILE A 142 -1.72 23.81 -10.10
CA ILE A 142 -0.54 24.70 -10.11
C ILE A 142 0.67 24.00 -10.75
N VAL A 143 0.88 22.72 -10.49
CA VAL A 143 2.04 21.96 -11.00
C VAL A 143 2.03 21.80 -12.51
N GLU A 144 0.87 21.91 -13.14
CA GLU A 144 0.73 21.84 -14.61
C GLU A 144 0.85 23.21 -15.29
N LEU A 145 0.97 24.30 -14.52
CA LEU A 145 1.06 25.64 -15.06
C LEU A 145 2.44 25.92 -15.68
N PRO A 146 2.48 26.86 -16.66
CA PRO A 146 3.75 27.39 -17.17
C PRO A 146 4.63 27.95 -16.04
N GLY A 147 5.91 27.56 -16.04
CA GLY A 147 6.88 27.97 -15.01
C GLY A 147 6.89 27.09 -13.75
N ALA A 148 5.86 26.31 -13.47
CA ALA A 148 5.80 25.50 -12.27
C ALA A 148 6.97 24.51 -12.17
N ARG A 149 7.28 23.78 -13.23
CA ARG A 149 8.41 22.82 -13.27
C ARG A 149 9.79 23.46 -13.14
N GLN A 150 9.90 24.76 -13.41
CA GLN A 150 11.14 25.50 -13.23
C GLN A 150 11.36 25.87 -11.78
N GLU A 151 10.28 26.13 -11.04
CA GLU A 151 10.31 26.64 -9.68
C GLU A 151 10.00 25.60 -8.60
N LEU A 152 9.38 24.47 -8.98
CA LEU A 152 8.93 23.43 -8.06
C LEU A 152 9.55 22.07 -8.37
N ASP A 153 9.96 21.37 -7.33
CA ASP A 153 10.20 19.92 -7.32
C ASP A 153 8.96 19.22 -6.77
N VAL A 154 8.34 18.40 -7.61
CA VAL A 154 7.05 17.78 -7.30
C VAL A 154 7.21 16.28 -7.16
N THR A 155 6.67 15.73 -6.09
CA THR A 155 6.68 14.29 -5.81
C THR A 155 5.28 13.82 -5.42
N LEU A 156 4.89 12.65 -5.91
CA LEU A 156 3.64 11.99 -5.51
C LEU A 156 3.95 10.95 -4.43
N VAL A 157 3.31 11.07 -3.28
CA VAL A 157 3.26 10.02 -2.26
C VAL A 157 2.09 9.09 -2.58
N PRO A 158 2.32 7.81 -2.88
CA PRO A 158 1.26 6.88 -3.25
C PRO A 158 0.23 6.68 -2.14
N ASN A 159 -0.99 6.33 -2.54
CA ASN A 159 -2.03 5.98 -1.57
C ASN A 159 -1.61 4.74 -0.75
N GLY A 160 -1.88 4.75 0.55
CA GLY A 160 -1.45 3.72 1.49
C GLY A 160 -0.01 3.86 1.96
N SER A 161 0.72 4.89 1.47
CA SER A 161 2.08 5.21 1.89
C SER A 161 2.15 6.54 2.63
N VAL A 162 3.22 6.73 3.38
CA VAL A 162 3.61 8.01 3.96
C VAL A 162 4.93 8.47 3.37
N GLY A 163 5.12 9.77 3.23
CA GLY A 163 6.34 10.37 2.71
C GLY A 163 7.27 10.80 3.84
N LEU A 164 8.51 10.33 3.81
CA LEU A 164 9.59 10.85 4.65
C LEU A 164 10.45 11.80 3.84
N VAL A 165 10.66 13.00 4.33
CA VAL A 165 11.38 14.04 3.61
C VAL A 165 12.84 14.06 4.01
N TYR A 166 13.71 13.95 3.04
CA TYR A 166 15.13 14.18 3.16
C TYR A 166 15.50 15.52 2.54
N ARG A 167 16.32 16.29 3.22
CA ARG A 167 16.95 17.50 2.67
C ARG A 167 18.45 17.33 2.70
N ASP A 168 19.08 17.50 1.55
CA ASP A 168 20.53 17.37 1.38
C ASP A 168 21.09 16.07 1.99
N GLY A 169 20.32 14.96 1.86
CA GLY A 169 20.66 13.63 2.38
C GLY A 169 20.34 13.40 3.87
N ARG A 170 19.76 14.37 4.58
CA ARG A 170 19.37 14.23 5.98
C ARG A 170 17.85 14.12 6.13
N LEU A 171 17.38 13.13 6.89
CA LEU A 171 15.97 13.00 7.24
C LEU A 171 15.50 14.19 8.08
N LEU A 172 14.42 14.84 7.66
CA LEU A 172 13.76 15.91 8.41
C LEU A 172 12.72 15.31 9.37
N VAL A 173 13.20 14.85 10.53
CA VAL A 173 12.35 14.22 11.55
C VAL A 173 11.28 15.18 12.06
N GLU A 174 11.61 16.48 12.16
CA GLU A 174 10.74 17.52 12.69
C GLU A 174 9.50 17.77 11.79
N LEU A 175 9.60 17.45 10.50
CA LEU A 175 8.48 17.56 9.57
C LEU A 175 7.45 16.45 9.77
N GLY A 176 7.88 15.34 10.37
CA GLY A 176 7.06 14.15 10.53
C GLY A 176 6.81 13.44 9.19
N GLU A 177 5.74 12.67 9.16
CA GLU A 177 5.32 11.91 7.98
C GLU A 177 4.35 12.74 7.13
N LEU A 178 4.63 12.82 5.82
CA LEU A 178 3.70 13.43 4.88
C LEU A 178 2.60 12.45 4.47
N PRO A 179 1.34 12.88 4.42
CA PRO A 179 0.24 12.04 3.93
C PRO A 179 0.39 11.73 2.44
N ALA A 180 -0.35 10.72 1.99
CA ALA A 180 -0.49 10.42 0.57
C ALA A 180 -1.04 11.63 -0.19
N GLY A 181 -0.51 11.86 -1.39
CA GLY A 181 -0.90 12.96 -2.25
C GLY A 181 0.28 13.65 -2.91
N LEU A 182 -0.02 14.73 -3.60
CA LEU A 182 0.98 15.53 -4.27
C LEU A 182 1.69 16.46 -3.27
N VAL A 183 3.01 16.49 -3.34
CA VAL A 183 3.85 17.36 -2.51
C VAL A 183 4.79 18.14 -3.41
N ALA A 184 4.93 19.45 -3.18
CA ALA A 184 5.80 20.31 -3.97
C ALA A 184 6.72 21.12 -3.06
N PHE A 185 7.98 21.17 -3.44
CA PHE A 185 9.02 21.96 -2.77
C PHE A 185 9.55 23.05 -3.69
N TRP A 186 9.79 24.24 -3.14
CA TRP A 186 10.39 25.32 -3.89
C TRP A 186 11.86 25.03 -4.19
N LYS A 187 12.23 25.09 -5.45
CA LYS A 187 13.64 25.01 -5.87
C LYS A 187 14.43 26.18 -5.29
N GLY A 188 15.70 25.92 -4.98
CA GLY A 188 16.58 26.91 -4.37
C GLY A 188 16.57 26.93 -2.83
N THR A 189 15.72 26.14 -2.19
CA THR A 189 15.67 26.03 -0.72
C THR A 189 16.41 24.79 -0.16
N GLY A 190 16.95 23.94 -1.03
CA GLY A 190 17.67 22.69 -0.74
C GLY A 190 17.34 21.61 -1.76
N LYS A 191 18.02 20.47 -1.69
CA LYS A 191 17.65 19.27 -2.45
C LYS A 191 16.74 18.41 -1.61
N PHE A 192 15.47 18.35 -1.97
CA PHE A 192 14.48 17.51 -1.30
C PHE A 192 14.31 16.17 -2.01
N GLN A 193 14.21 15.12 -1.22
CA GLN A 193 13.84 13.79 -1.66
C GLN A 193 12.75 13.26 -0.73
N VAL A 194 11.72 12.64 -1.30
CA VAL A 194 10.64 12.03 -0.53
C VAL A 194 10.74 10.52 -0.70
N LEU A 195 10.96 9.82 0.39
CA LEU A 195 10.91 8.37 0.46
C LEU A 195 9.51 7.94 0.84
N ALA A 196 8.80 7.28 -0.07
CA ALA A 196 7.50 6.71 0.22
C ALA A 196 7.65 5.36 0.95
N VAL A 197 7.01 5.24 2.09
CA VAL A 197 6.98 4.02 2.91
C VAL A 197 5.55 3.49 2.95
N ASP A 198 5.33 2.28 2.44
CA ASP A 198 4.02 1.63 2.43
C ASP A 198 3.61 1.19 3.84
N ARG A 199 2.43 1.62 4.28
CA ARG A 199 1.84 1.29 5.60
C ARG A 199 0.81 0.17 5.56
N ARG A 200 0.51 -0.32 4.38
CA ARG A 200 -0.40 -1.47 4.22
C ARG A 200 0.23 -2.72 4.80
N GLU A 201 -0.60 -3.69 5.07
CA GLU A 201 -0.13 -5.01 5.49
C GLU A 201 0.68 -5.66 4.38
N GLN A 202 1.83 -6.20 4.77
CA GLN A 202 2.77 -6.90 3.91
C GLN A 202 2.95 -8.31 4.43
N VAL A 203 3.11 -9.26 3.52
CA VAL A 203 3.34 -10.66 3.86
C VAL A 203 4.80 -11.00 3.63
N LEU A 204 5.43 -11.53 4.67
CA LEU A 204 6.78 -12.05 4.63
C LEU A 204 6.72 -13.57 4.59
N ASP A 205 7.10 -14.17 3.47
CA ASP A 205 7.19 -15.62 3.31
C ASP A 205 8.60 -16.10 3.66
N VAL A 206 8.73 -16.81 4.79
CA VAL A 206 9.96 -17.42 5.26
C VAL A 206 9.90 -18.90 4.98
N SER A 207 10.30 -19.30 3.76
CA SER A 207 10.17 -20.66 3.27
C SER A 207 11.50 -21.42 3.28
N GLY A 208 11.39 -22.75 3.26
CA GLY A 208 12.52 -23.67 3.04
C GLY A 208 13.53 -23.74 4.18
N GLN A 209 13.16 -23.38 5.42
CA GLN A 209 14.07 -23.48 6.55
C GLN A 209 14.21 -24.92 7.00
N GLU A 210 15.41 -25.49 6.79
CA GLU A 210 15.78 -26.79 7.34
C GLU A 210 16.25 -26.62 8.78
N ILE A 211 15.54 -27.26 9.70
CA ILE A 211 15.77 -27.16 11.14
C ILE A 211 15.80 -28.55 11.73
N LEU A 212 16.73 -28.76 12.66
CA LEU A 212 16.85 -29.99 13.43
C LEU A 212 16.05 -29.84 14.74
N THR A 213 15.15 -30.76 15.01
CA THR A 213 14.40 -30.83 16.27
C THR A 213 15.28 -31.36 17.42
N ALA A 214 14.77 -31.32 18.67
CA ALA A 214 15.46 -31.82 19.85
C ALA A 214 15.79 -33.33 19.72
N ASP A 215 14.89 -34.10 19.11
CA ASP A 215 15.04 -35.54 18.81
C ASP A 215 15.82 -35.83 17.53
N LYS A 216 16.53 -34.82 16.99
CA LYS A 216 17.43 -34.90 15.83
C LYS A 216 16.75 -35.27 14.51
N VAL A 217 15.50 -34.97 14.36
CA VAL A 217 14.80 -35.09 13.08
C VAL A 217 14.93 -33.79 12.30
N THR A 218 15.45 -33.84 11.08
CA THR A 218 15.48 -32.68 10.18
C THR A 218 14.10 -32.50 9.57
N LEU A 219 13.56 -31.28 9.67
CA LEU A 219 12.31 -30.94 9.01
C LEU A 219 12.46 -29.58 8.30
N ARG A 220 11.65 -29.40 7.27
CA ARG A 220 11.57 -28.13 6.56
C ARG A 220 10.31 -27.39 6.98
N VAL A 221 10.48 -26.16 7.46
CA VAL A 221 9.38 -25.31 7.97
C VAL A 221 9.21 -24.13 7.04
N ASN A 222 7.94 -23.89 6.65
CA ASN A 222 7.52 -22.69 5.93
C ASN A 222 6.63 -21.86 6.84
N THR A 223 6.98 -20.58 6.99
CA THR A 223 6.30 -19.66 7.90
C THR A 223 5.89 -18.39 7.15
N LEU A 224 4.71 -17.89 7.44
CA LEU A 224 4.22 -16.59 6.97
C LEU A 224 4.17 -15.62 8.16
N VAL A 225 4.61 -14.38 7.93
CA VAL A 225 4.49 -13.30 8.89
C VAL A 225 3.82 -12.11 8.20
N VAL A 226 2.66 -11.72 8.71
CA VAL A 226 1.96 -10.52 8.28
C VAL A 226 2.39 -9.36 9.17
N TYR A 227 2.89 -8.30 8.58
CA TYR A 227 3.35 -7.13 9.30
C TYR A 227 2.98 -5.84 8.58
N ARG A 228 3.02 -4.72 9.29
CA ARG A 228 2.88 -3.38 8.71
C ARG A 228 3.88 -2.41 9.35
N VAL A 229 4.17 -1.32 8.65
CA VAL A 229 4.98 -0.23 9.17
C VAL A 229 4.09 0.71 9.99
N VAL A 230 4.38 0.90 11.28
CA VAL A 230 3.66 1.83 12.16
C VAL A 230 4.44 3.13 12.39
N ASP A 231 5.76 3.07 12.36
CA ASP A 231 6.66 4.21 12.48
C ASP A 231 7.65 4.16 11.31
N ALA A 232 7.34 4.91 10.24
CA ALA A 232 8.15 4.90 9.04
C ALA A 232 9.53 5.52 9.27
N GLY A 233 9.62 6.56 10.11
CA GLY A 233 10.88 7.20 10.47
C GLY A 233 11.85 6.22 11.13
N LYS A 234 11.33 5.45 12.10
CA LYS A 234 12.09 4.43 12.81
C LYS A 234 12.48 3.27 11.89
N ALA A 235 11.56 2.82 11.02
CA ALA A 235 11.80 1.70 10.11
C ALA A 235 12.98 1.96 9.14
N VAL A 236 13.09 3.18 8.61
CA VAL A 236 14.17 3.52 7.66
C VAL A 236 15.44 4.02 8.32
N SER A 237 15.39 4.52 9.57
CA SER A 237 16.58 5.01 10.28
C SER A 237 17.32 3.92 11.03
N THR A 238 16.64 2.85 11.45
CA THR A 238 17.23 1.78 12.29
C THR A 238 18.01 0.78 11.43
N VAL A 239 17.51 0.43 10.26
CA VAL A 239 18.11 -0.57 9.35
C VAL A 239 17.90 -0.17 7.90
N GLU A 240 18.78 -0.63 7.02
CA GLU A 240 18.70 -0.35 5.58
C GLU A 240 17.43 -0.96 4.96
N ALA A 241 17.06 -2.19 5.36
CA ALA A 241 15.92 -2.92 4.83
C ALA A 241 15.18 -3.64 5.96
N TYR A 242 14.15 -2.99 6.49
CA TYR A 242 13.37 -3.50 7.62
C TYR A 242 12.71 -4.87 7.35
N GLY A 243 12.22 -5.11 6.13
CA GLY A 243 11.65 -6.40 5.75
C GLY A 243 12.68 -7.54 5.81
N GLN A 244 13.90 -7.29 5.34
CA GLN A 244 14.99 -8.27 5.43
C GLN A 244 15.49 -8.48 6.87
N ALA A 245 15.49 -7.43 7.68
CA ALA A 245 15.81 -7.53 9.09
C ALA A 245 14.79 -8.40 9.85
N LEU A 246 13.50 -8.19 9.60
CA LEU A 246 12.43 -9.02 10.14
C LEU A 246 12.53 -10.47 9.64
N TYR A 247 12.84 -10.68 8.36
CA TYR A 247 13.05 -12.01 7.78
C TYR A 247 14.12 -12.79 8.53
N ARG A 248 15.30 -12.20 8.70
CA ARG A 248 16.42 -12.85 9.41
C ARG A 248 16.06 -13.15 10.86
N HIS A 249 15.35 -12.23 11.51
CA HIS A 249 14.91 -12.44 12.88
C HIS A 249 13.90 -13.57 12.98
N THR A 250 12.96 -13.66 12.03
CA THR A 250 11.99 -14.75 11.95
C THR A 250 12.70 -16.11 11.77
N GLN A 251 13.74 -16.18 10.94
CA GLN A 251 14.54 -17.40 10.79
C GLN A 251 15.18 -17.83 12.11
N LEU A 252 15.77 -16.89 12.85
CA LEU A 252 16.40 -17.17 14.14
C LEU A 252 15.38 -17.60 15.19
N ALA A 253 14.27 -16.92 15.29
CA ALA A 253 13.19 -17.25 16.22
C ALA A 253 12.61 -18.63 15.90
N LEU A 254 12.34 -18.92 14.63
CA LEU A 254 11.83 -20.21 14.19
C LEU A 254 12.79 -21.35 14.55
N ARG A 255 14.10 -21.15 14.34
CA ARG A 255 15.12 -22.13 14.71
C ARG A 255 15.19 -22.35 16.21
N ALA A 256 15.06 -21.31 17.01
CA ALA A 256 15.03 -21.42 18.46
C ALA A 256 13.81 -22.20 18.96
N VAL A 257 12.62 -21.88 18.47
CA VAL A 257 11.37 -22.52 18.90
C VAL A 257 11.29 -24.00 18.47
N VAL A 258 11.69 -24.30 17.23
CA VAL A 258 11.64 -25.67 16.69
C VAL A 258 12.75 -26.55 17.27
N GLY A 259 13.97 -25.99 17.40
CA GLY A 259 15.14 -26.76 17.87
C GLY A 259 15.05 -27.23 19.33
N THR A 260 14.19 -26.62 20.13
CA THR A 260 13.99 -26.99 21.56
C THR A 260 12.91 -28.07 21.77
N ARG A 261 12.16 -28.43 20.72
CA ARG A 261 11.00 -29.33 20.79
C ARG A 261 11.23 -30.62 20.01
N GLU A 262 10.59 -31.69 20.49
CA GLU A 262 10.51 -32.95 19.77
C GLU A 262 9.46 -32.87 18.64
N LEU A 263 9.62 -33.69 17.60
CA LEU A 263 8.76 -33.71 16.45
C LEU A 263 7.28 -33.94 16.82
N GLU A 264 7.00 -34.89 17.74
CA GLU A 264 5.64 -35.22 18.14
C GLU A 264 4.96 -34.03 18.84
N ALA A 265 5.71 -33.33 19.71
CA ALA A 265 5.24 -32.11 20.37
C ALA A 265 4.97 -30.96 19.39
N LEU A 266 5.81 -30.79 18.36
CA LEU A 266 5.58 -29.80 17.29
C LEU A 266 4.32 -30.10 16.48
N LEU A 267 4.06 -31.37 16.18
CA LEU A 267 2.88 -31.77 15.41
C LEU A 267 1.59 -31.64 16.22
N ALA A 268 1.65 -31.90 17.52
CA ALA A 268 0.51 -31.82 18.43
C ALA A 268 0.18 -30.39 18.88
N GLY A 269 1.21 -29.53 19.07
CA GLY A 269 1.10 -28.20 19.67
C GLY A 269 1.40 -27.04 18.72
N LYS A 270 0.92 -27.07 17.48
CA LYS A 270 1.20 -26.02 16.47
C LYS A 270 0.84 -24.61 16.96
N ASP A 271 -0.29 -24.46 17.63
CA ASP A 271 -0.77 -23.14 18.10
C ASP A 271 0.14 -22.55 19.21
N GLU A 272 0.77 -23.41 20.00
CA GLU A 272 1.72 -22.99 21.03
C GLU A 272 3.02 -22.51 20.41
N VAL A 273 3.50 -23.21 19.40
CA VAL A 273 4.67 -22.83 18.60
C VAL A 273 4.48 -21.47 17.93
N VAL A 274 3.29 -21.25 17.35
CA VAL A 274 2.94 -19.98 16.72
C VAL A 274 2.93 -18.84 17.74
N ARG A 275 2.30 -19.02 18.90
CA ARG A 275 2.25 -18.00 19.96
C ARG A 275 3.64 -17.62 20.47
N GLU A 276 4.52 -18.60 20.65
CA GLU A 276 5.89 -18.34 21.09
C GLU A 276 6.69 -17.60 19.99
N LEU A 277 6.52 -18.00 18.73
CA LEU A 277 7.14 -17.31 17.60
C LEU A 277 6.67 -15.85 17.53
N GLU A 278 5.38 -15.59 17.65
CA GLU A 278 4.82 -14.25 17.68
C GLU A 278 5.40 -13.41 18.83
N ALA A 279 5.47 -13.97 20.04
CA ALA A 279 6.03 -13.28 21.20
C ALA A 279 7.49 -12.87 20.96
N MET A 280 8.29 -13.73 20.33
CA MET A 280 9.69 -13.42 20.00
C MET A 280 9.80 -12.33 18.90
N LEU A 281 8.86 -12.30 17.96
CA LEU A 281 8.88 -11.34 16.86
C LEU A 281 8.44 -9.94 17.27
N VAL A 282 7.44 -9.81 18.16
CA VAL A 282 6.83 -8.53 18.57
C VAL A 282 7.88 -7.55 19.11
N GLY A 283 8.77 -8.00 19.99
CA GLY A 283 9.80 -7.15 20.57
C GLY A 283 10.70 -6.52 19.50
N ARG A 284 11.22 -7.35 18.62
CA ARG A 284 12.11 -6.89 17.55
C ARG A 284 11.41 -6.06 16.50
N ALA A 285 10.18 -6.42 16.13
CA ALA A 285 9.38 -5.66 15.20
C ALA A 285 9.13 -4.23 15.71
N THR A 286 8.82 -4.08 17.00
CA THR A 286 8.64 -2.77 17.65
C THR A 286 9.91 -1.92 17.63
N GLU A 287 11.09 -2.52 17.81
CA GLU A 287 12.37 -1.84 17.67
C GLU A 287 12.60 -1.33 16.24
N LEU A 288 12.09 -2.03 15.24
CA LEU A 288 12.15 -1.66 13.83
C LEU A 288 11.01 -0.74 13.38
N GLY A 289 10.13 -0.28 14.27
CA GLY A 289 8.98 0.52 13.89
C GLY A 289 7.89 -0.26 13.14
N LEU A 290 7.88 -1.59 13.28
CA LEU A 290 6.94 -2.52 12.66
C LEU A 290 5.96 -3.07 13.70
N GLU A 291 4.81 -3.48 13.23
CA GLU A 291 3.81 -4.24 13.98
C GLU A 291 3.57 -5.57 13.28
N VAL A 292 3.83 -6.67 13.98
CA VAL A 292 3.44 -8.01 13.54
C VAL A 292 1.96 -8.19 13.85
N ARG A 293 1.16 -8.48 12.82
CA ARG A 293 -0.27 -8.74 12.93
C ARG A 293 -0.56 -10.20 13.19
N GLU A 294 0.12 -11.05 12.47
CA GLU A 294 -0.06 -12.49 12.51
C GLU A 294 1.26 -13.17 12.13
N ALA A 295 1.60 -14.24 12.81
CA ALA A 295 2.61 -15.17 12.35
C ALA A 295 2.02 -16.57 12.31
N GLY A 296 2.36 -17.37 11.30
CA GLY A 296 1.80 -18.71 11.15
C GLY A 296 2.76 -19.68 10.50
N ILE A 297 2.71 -20.94 10.92
CA ILE A 297 3.40 -22.02 10.23
C ILE A 297 2.49 -22.48 9.10
N ARG A 298 2.92 -22.24 7.85
CA ARG A 298 2.18 -22.68 6.67
C ARG A 298 2.27 -24.20 6.49
N ASP A 299 3.50 -24.72 6.49
CA ASP A 299 3.78 -26.12 6.24
C ASP A 299 4.94 -26.63 7.08
N LEU A 300 4.82 -27.89 7.54
CA LEU A 300 5.88 -28.69 8.12
C LEU A 300 6.13 -29.88 7.18
N ILE A 301 7.27 -29.89 6.53
CA ILE A 301 7.63 -30.92 5.56
C ILE A 301 8.69 -31.84 6.18
N LEU A 302 8.33 -33.11 6.31
CA LEU A 302 9.20 -34.17 6.81
C LEU A 302 9.97 -34.83 5.66
N PRO A 303 11.22 -35.30 5.89
CA PRO A 303 11.91 -36.18 4.96
C PRO A 303 11.07 -37.42 4.63
N GLY A 304 11.19 -37.94 3.40
CA GLY A 304 10.37 -39.05 2.91
C GLY A 304 10.44 -40.30 3.82
N GLU A 305 11.60 -40.67 4.26
CA GLU A 305 11.81 -41.83 5.16
C GLU A 305 11.06 -41.65 6.51
N MET A 306 11.14 -40.48 7.12
CA MET A 306 10.43 -40.22 8.37
C MET A 306 8.93 -40.19 8.18
N LYS A 307 8.44 -39.68 7.05
CA LYS A 307 7.01 -39.72 6.71
C LYS A 307 6.48 -41.14 6.59
N GLU A 308 7.25 -42.05 6.00
CA GLU A 308 6.90 -43.47 5.89
C GLU A 308 6.87 -44.17 7.25
N ILE A 309 7.84 -43.88 8.13
CA ILE A 309 7.89 -44.41 9.49
C ILE A 309 6.66 -43.97 10.29
N LEU A 310 6.36 -42.67 10.28
CA LEU A 310 5.20 -42.11 10.96
C LEU A 310 3.88 -42.68 10.43
N ASN A 311 3.75 -42.81 9.10
CA ASN A 311 2.56 -43.42 8.50
C ASN A 311 2.37 -44.87 8.95
N ARG A 312 3.46 -45.64 9.06
CA ARG A 312 3.38 -47.04 9.60
C ARG A 312 2.94 -47.07 11.06
N VAL A 313 3.49 -46.20 11.90
CA VAL A 313 3.10 -46.11 13.31
C VAL A 313 1.64 -45.69 13.45
N VAL A 314 1.18 -44.67 12.71
CA VAL A 314 -0.22 -44.24 12.72
C VAL A 314 -1.16 -45.33 12.21
N ALA A 315 -0.79 -46.02 11.13
CA ALA A 315 -1.58 -47.14 10.61
C ALA A 315 -1.71 -48.29 11.63
N ALA A 316 -0.60 -48.67 12.26
CA ALA A 316 -0.62 -49.71 13.30
C ALA A 316 -1.49 -49.32 14.51
N ARG A 317 -1.41 -48.06 14.95
CA ARG A 317 -2.25 -47.54 16.04
C ARG A 317 -3.73 -47.55 15.68
N LYS A 318 -4.09 -47.10 14.47
CA LYS A 318 -5.46 -47.14 13.96
C LYS A 318 -6.01 -48.54 13.80
N GLN A 319 -5.17 -49.49 13.36
CA GLN A 319 -5.55 -50.92 13.30
C GLN A 319 -5.83 -51.50 14.70
N ALA A 320 -4.97 -51.16 15.68
CA ALA A 320 -5.16 -51.61 17.06
C ALA A 320 -6.45 -51.01 17.66
N GLU A 321 -6.72 -49.74 17.46
CA GLU A 321 -7.96 -49.08 17.89
C GLU A 321 -9.19 -49.73 17.24
N ALA A 322 -9.17 -49.97 15.92
CA ALA A 322 -10.24 -50.63 15.19
C ALA A 322 -10.48 -52.06 15.71
N ALA A 323 -9.42 -52.84 15.93
CA ALA A 323 -9.52 -54.18 16.48
C ALA A 323 -10.14 -54.19 17.90
N LEU A 324 -9.81 -53.20 18.73
CA LEU A 324 -10.36 -53.05 20.07
C LEU A 324 -11.86 -52.72 20.04
N VAL A 325 -12.29 -51.85 19.12
CA VAL A 325 -13.69 -51.52 18.89
C VAL A 325 -14.44 -52.77 18.42
N THR A 326 -13.94 -53.47 17.40
CA THR A 326 -14.54 -54.70 16.87
C THR A 326 -14.72 -55.75 17.99
N ARG A 327 -13.70 -55.99 18.81
CA ARG A 327 -13.79 -56.94 19.93
C ARG A 327 -14.81 -56.51 20.99
N ARG A 328 -14.93 -55.20 21.26
CA ARG A 328 -15.97 -54.71 22.18
C ARG A 328 -17.36 -54.95 21.63
N GLU A 329 -17.58 -54.68 20.35
CA GLU A 329 -18.86 -54.92 19.68
C GLU A 329 -19.20 -56.39 19.61
N GLU A 330 -18.25 -57.27 19.28
CA GLU A 330 -18.43 -58.72 19.31
C GLU A 330 -18.83 -59.21 20.72
N THR A 331 -18.13 -58.71 21.76
CA THR A 331 -18.46 -59.05 23.15
C THR A 331 -19.86 -58.55 23.55
N ALA A 332 -20.23 -57.35 23.12
CA ALA A 332 -21.57 -56.82 23.36
C ALA A 332 -22.63 -57.61 22.61
N ALA A 333 -22.40 -57.99 21.37
CA ALA A 333 -23.28 -58.86 20.59
C ALA A 333 -23.49 -60.27 21.25
N MET A 334 -22.36 -60.84 21.68
CA MET A 334 -22.47 -62.14 22.41
C MET A 334 -23.25 -62.04 23.72
N ARG A 335 -23.07 -60.97 24.51
CA ARG A 335 -23.84 -60.70 25.71
C ARG A 335 -25.35 -60.53 25.40
N MET A 336 -25.67 -59.77 24.32
CA MET A 336 -27.04 -59.62 23.87
C MET A 336 -27.69 -61.00 23.44
N GLN A 337 -26.92 -61.80 22.68
CA GLN A 337 -27.33 -63.10 22.27
C GLN A 337 -27.58 -64.05 23.51
N ALA A 338 -26.65 -64.06 24.50
CA ALA A 338 -26.81 -64.83 25.72
C ALA A 338 -28.01 -64.35 26.54
N ASN A 339 -28.28 -63.07 26.63
CA ASN A 339 -29.47 -62.52 27.28
C ASN A 339 -30.74 -62.90 26.51
N THR A 340 -30.73 -62.88 25.20
CA THR A 340 -31.85 -63.32 24.36
C THR A 340 -32.11 -64.78 24.51
N ALA A 341 -31.11 -65.67 24.59
CA ALA A 341 -31.24 -67.09 24.84
C ALA A 341 -31.87 -67.32 26.19
N ARG A 342 -31.49 -66.66 27.28
CA ARG A 342 -32.10 -66.75 28.61
C ARG A 342 -33.59 -66.38 28.60
N ILE A 343 -33.98 -65.35 27.83
CA ILE A 343 -35.38 -64.94 27.67
C ILE A 343 -36.16 -66.03 26.98
N PHE A 344 -35.62 -66.72 25.99
CA PHE A 344 -36.25 -67.82 25.29
C PHE A 344 -36.36 -69.05 26.18
N GLU A 345 -35.35 -69.36 26.99
CA GLU A 345 -35.44 -70.45 28.00
C GLU A 345 -36.51 -70.20 29.04
N SER A 346 -36.73 -68.95 29.46
CA SER A 346 -37.76 -68.60 30.44
C SER A 346 -39.20 -68.52 29.88
N SER A 347 -39.36 -68.40 28.54
CA SER A 347 -40.69 -68.27 27.91
C SER A 347 -40.82 -69.11 26.63
N PRO A 348 -41.32 -70.33 26.75
CA PRO A 348 -41.49 -71.23 25.61
C PRO A 348 -42.39 -70.68 24.48
N THR A 349 -43.31 -69.79 24.82
CA THR A 349 -44.16 -69.11 23.83
C THR A 349 -43.41 -68.18 22.91
N LEU A 350 -42.45 -67.46 23.46
CA LEU A 350 -41.57 -66.56 22.68
C LEU A 350 -40.60 -67.33 21.76
N LEU A 351 -40.18 -68.53 22.22
CA LEU A 351 -39.35 -69.41 21.39
C LEU A 351 -40.13 -69.88 20.16
N LYS A 352 -41.39 -70.32 20.33
CA LYS A 352 -42.27 -70.72 19.21
C LYS A 352 -42.56 -69.60 18.24
N LEU A 353 -42.80 -68.38 18.74
CA LEU A 353 -42.98 -67.20 17.88
C LEU A 353 -41.71 -66.92 17.05
N ARG A 354 -40.51 -66.98 17.63
CA ARG A 354 -39.26 -66.78 16.95
C ARG A 354 -38.97 -67.88 15.92
N GLU A 355 -39.32 -69.13 16.19
CA GLU A 355 -39.23 -70.23 15.22
C GLU A 355 -40.12 -69.95 14.00
N LEU A 356 -41.33 -69.43 14.19
CA LEU A 356 -42.25 -69.06 13.11
C LEU A 356 -41.70 -67.87 12.30
N GLU A 357 -41.15 -66.82 12.92
CA GLU A 357 -40.52 -65.71 12.22
C GLU A 357 -39.31 -66.14 11.36
N VAL A 358 -38.48 -67.03 11.87
CA VAL A 358 -37.35 -67.59 11.14
C VAL A 358 -37.81 -68.40 9.93
N LEU A 359 -38.85 -69.22 10.13
CA LEU A 359 -39.46 -69.97 9.03
C LEU A 359 -40.08 -69.07 7.98
N GLU A 360 -40.76 -68.01 8.39
CA GLU A 360 -41.30 -67.02 7.47
C GLU A 360 -40.19 -66.39 6.61
N LYS A 361 -39.10 -65.95 7.22
CA LYS A 361 -37.92 -65.39 6.50
C LYS A 361 -37.22 -66.40 5.58
N VAL A 362 -37.22 -67.68 5.95
CA VAL A 362 -36.65 -68.73 5.09
C VAL A 362 -37.61 -69.01 3.95
N ALA A 363 -38.96 -69.10 4.23
CA ALA A 363 -39.98 -69.29 3.19
C ALA A 363 -40.00 -68.14 2.16
N GLU A 364 -39.81 -66.84 2.59
CA GLU A 364 -39.72 -65.70 1.70
C GLU A 364 -38.51 -65.76 0.75
N LYS A 365 -37.40 -66.28 1.25
CA LYS A 365 -36.16 -66.38 0.45
C LYS A 365 -36.06 -67.60 -0.44
N ALA A 366 -36.75 -68.67 -0.10
CA ALA A 366 -36.63 -70.02 -0.71
C ALA A 366 -37.84 -70.53 -1.50
N ASN A 367 -38.93 -69.76 -1.62
CA ASN A 367 -40.17 -70.19 -2.27
C ASN A 367 -40.66 -71.56 -1.74
N LEU A 368 -40.49 -71.79 -0.44
CA LEU A 368 -40.87 -73.09 0.24
C LEU A 368 -42.27 -73.01 0.78
N THR A 369 -43.13 -73.98 0.39
CA THR A 369 -44.43 -74.19 1.00
C THR A 369 -44.26 -75.09 2.26
N VAL A 370 -44.47 -74.53 3.49
CA VAL A 370 -44.35 -75.23 4.74
C VAL A 370 -45.72 -75.84 5.11
N VAL A 371 -45.79 -77.15 5.15
CA VAL A 371 -47.01 -77.88 5.64
C VAL A 371 -46.85 -78.09 7.13
N LEU A 372 -47.67 -77.39 7.94
CA LEU A 372 -47.74 -77.55 9.41
C LEU A 372 -48.46 -78.82 9.80
N GLY A 373 -47.78 -79.76 10.51
CA GLY A 373 -48.34 -80.95 11.13
C GLY A 373 -47.96 -80.99 12.62
N ASP A 374 -48.71 -81.72 13.43
CA ASP A 374 -48.72 -81.75 14.91
C ASP A 374 -47.47 -82.26 15.64
N GLY A 375 -46.31 -82.29 15.03
CA GLY A 375 -45.01 -82.65 15.64
C GLY A 375 -44.00 -81.54 15.51
N GLY A 376 -43.05 -81.33 16.49
CA GLY A 376 -42.07 -80.22 16.60
C GLY A 376 -41.38 -79.94 15.30
N LEU A 377 -41.36 -78.66 14.95
CA LEU A 377 -40.92 -78.10 13.66
C LEU A 377 -39.46 -78.38 13.29
N ALA A 378 -38.55 -78.46 14.27
CA ALA A 378 -37.14 -78.72 14.04
C ALA A 378 -36.79 -80.07 13.42
N ASP A 379 -37.54 -81.11 13.73
CA ASP A 379 -37.29 -82.48 13.27
C ASP A 379 -37.75 -82.77 11.81
N ARG A 380 -38.58 -81.90 11.25
CA ARG A 380 -39.16 -82.06 9.90
C ARG A 380 -38.38 -81.32 8.80
N VAL A 381 -37.69 -80.24 9.15
CA VAL A 381 -36.87 -79.49 8.16
C VAL A 381 -35.64 -80.27 7.77
N LEU A 382 -35.06 -81.06 8.66
CA LEU A 382 -33.89 -81.91 8.40
C LEU A 382 -34.19 -83.12 7.46
N LYS A 383 -35.50 -83.42 7.16
CA LYS A 383 -35.86 -84.50 6.25
C LYS A 383 -36.17 -84.07 4.80
N LEU A 384 -35.98 -82.74 4.47
CA LEU A 384 -36.28 -82.18 3.15
C LEU A 384 -35.11 -81.61 2.44
N VAL A 385 -33.87 -81.84 2.89
CA VAL A 385 -32.64 -81.57 2.17
C VAL A 385 -32.07 -82.87 1.63
#